data_713f62b87e8afc6809801d5de3bd8f2d
#
_entry.id   713f62b87e8afc6809801d5de3bd8f2d
#
_cell.length_a   1.000
_cell.length_b   1.000
_cell.length_c   1.000
_cell.angle_alpha   90.00
_cell.angle_beta   90.00
_cell.angle_gamma   90.00
#
_symmetry.space_group_name_H-M   'P 1'
#
loop_
_entity.id
_entity.type
_entity.pdbx_description
1 polymer ?
#
loop_
_entity_poly.entity_id
_entity_poly.type
_entity_poly.pdbx_seq_one_letter_code
_entity_poly.pdbx_strand_id
1 'polypeptide(L)'
;MKSFLAYMGGKSLLASKIIPKIPAHECYVEVFAGAAWILFKKDESMSHVEIINDINLDLVTLYRVVKNHLEEFIRYFKWILMARDEFERFKCETPESLTDIQRAVRFYYLLKLGYAARIKGPSFSIATTSKPRLNLLRIEEELSAVHLRLARVYIDNRHYRDVLAKYDKPDTFFYIDPPYYGCEDYYGDGVFYRSDYEMLRNILSNIQGKFIMSINDVPEI
;
A
#
# COMPACT_ATOMS: atom_id res chain seq x y z
N MET A 1 7.70 -6.73 11.34
CA MET A 1 8.38 -7.10 10.07
C MET A 1 8.53 -5.89 9.14
N LYS A 2 9.19 -6.02 7.97
CA LYS A 2 9.24 -4.94 6.96
C LYS A 2 8.11 -5.13 5.94
N SER A 3 7.58 -4.02 5.38
CA SER A 3 6.73 -4.12 4.20
C SER A 3 7.50 -4.73 3.03
N PHE A 4 6.83 -5.54 2.22
CA PHE A 4 7.39 -6.18 1.04
C PHE A 4 7.38 -5.26 -0.19
N LEU A 5 6.74 -4.09 -0.07
CA LEU A 5 6.61 -3.12 -1.15
C LEU A 5 7.53 -1.91 -0.93
N ALA A 6 8.23 -1.53 -1.98
CA ALA A 6 8.68 -0.16 -2.16
C ALA A 6 7.48 0.62 -2.75
N TYR A 7 7.02 1.65 -2.08
CA TYR A 7 5.88 2.45 -2.51
C TYR A 7 6.16 3.92 -2.22
N MET A 8 5.72 4.80 -3.09
CA MET A 8 5.93 6.23 -2.91
C MET A 8 5.25 6.69 -1.61
N GLY A 9 5.90 7.58 -0.88
CA GLY A 9 5.38 8.06 0.42
C GLY A 9 5.50 7.06 1.57
N GLY A 10 6.09 5.88 1.36
CA GLY A 10 6.18 4.83 2.37
C GLY A 10 6.80 5.28 3.69
N LYS A 11 6.14 5.02 4.81
CA LYS A 11 6.49 5.50 6.17
C LYS A 11 7.50 4.63 6.91
N SER A 12 8.44 4.01 6.18
CA SER A 12 9.41 3.08 6.79
C SER A 12 10.25 3.68 7.93
N LEU A 13 10.62 4.96 7.81
CA LEU A 13 11.39 5.68 8.82
C LEU A 13 10.50 6.26 9.93
N LEU A 14 9.28 6.68 9.59
CA LEU A 14 8.36 7.31 10.54
C LEU A 14 7.58 6.31 11.39
N ALA A 15 7.45 5.06 10.94
CA ALA A 15 6.67 4.05 11.65
C ALA A 15 7.14 3.85 13.10
N SER A 16 8.45 3.89 13.37
CA SER A 16 8.98 3.79 14.74
C SER A 16 8.59 4.97 15.65
N LYS A 17 8.26 6.11 15.07
CA LYS A 17 7.79 7.31 15.80
C LYS A 17 6.27 7.35 15.92
N ILE A 18 5.56 6.76 14.95
CA ILE A 18 4.08 6.74 14.90
C ILE A 18 3.52 5.66 15.81
N ILE A 19 4.04 4.44 15.74
CA ILE A 19 3.51 3.27 16.48
C ILE A 19 3.39 3.52 17.98
N PRO A 20 4.37 4.11 18.69
CA PRO A 20 4.23 4.38 20.11
C PRO A 20 3.15 5.41 20.48
N LYS A 21 2.64 6.15 19.50
CA LYS A 21 1.59 7.16 19.67
C LYS A 21 0.19 6.61 19.40
N ILE A 22 0.08 5.38 18.90
CA ILE A 22 -1.21 4.72 18.67
C ILE A 22 -1.90 4.47 20.01
N PRO A 23 -3.09 5.04 20.26
CA PRO A 23 -3.83 4.82 21.49
C PRO A 23 -4.43 3.42 21.55
N ALA A 24 -4.91 3.00 22.71
CA ALA A 24 -5.69 1.77 22.87
C ALA A 24 -6.94 1.81 21.96
N HIS A 25 -7.19 0.71 21.27
CA HIS A 25 -8.26 0.55 20.29
C HIS A 25 -8.56 -0.94 20.09
N GLU A 26 -9.74 -1.25 19.56
CA GLU A 26 -10.13 -2.60 19.17
C GLU A 26 -9.94 -2.82 17.65
N CYS A 27 -10.28 -1.82 16.85
CA CYS A 27 -10.23 -1.86 15.40
C CYS A 27 -9.16 -0.87 14.87
N TYR A 28 -8.23 -1.37 14.07
CA TYR A 28 -7.21 -0.61 13.38
C TYR A 28 -7.54 -0.49 11.89
N VAL A 29 -7.51 0.72 11.34
CA VAL A 29 -7.81 0.98 9.92
C VAL A 29 -6.71 1.84 9.29
N GLU A 30 -5.98 1.32 8.30
CA GLU A 30 -5.17 2.15 7.37
C GLU A 30 -6.03 2.58 6.18
N VAL A 31 -6.38 3.87 6.13
CA VAL A 31 -7.32 4.42 5.15
C VAL A 31 -6.71 4.55 3.75
N PHE A 32 -5.42 4.89 3.69
CA PHE A 32 -4.58 4.98 2.49
C PHE A 32 -3.38 4.06 2.72
N ALA A 33 -3.53 2.78 2.46
CA ALA A 33 -2.57 1.78 2.90
C ALA A 33 -1.21 1.89 2.21
N GLY A 34 -1.20 2.16 0.89
CA GLY A 34 0.06 2.13 0.14
C GLY A 34 0.87 0.86 0.44
N ALA A 35 2.09 1.02 0.95
CA ALA A 35 2.92 -0.11 1.40
C ALA A 35 2.57 -0.66 2.79
N ALA A 36 1.55 -0.17 3.47
CA ALA A 36 1.07 -0.58 4.80
C ALA A 36 2.20 -0.70 5.86
N TRP A 37 3.11 0.29 5.88
CA TRP A 37 4.28 0.24 6.77
C TRP A 37 3.92 0.20 8.25
N ILE A 38 2.85 0.84 8.66
CA ILE A 38 2.42 0.84 10.06
C ILE A 38 1.87 -0.54 10.42
N LEU A 39 0.97 -1.10 9.61
CA LEU A 39 0.45 -2.46 9.78
C LEU A 39 1.59 -3.49 9.93
N PHE A 40 2.56 -3.48 9.01
CA PHE A 40 3.64 -4.46 9.02
C PHE A 40 4.63 -4.29 10.16
N LYS A 41 4.76 -3.11 10.73
CA LYS A 41 5.70 -2.85 11.83
C LYS A 41 5.09 -2.89 13.22
N LYS A 42 3.80 -2.59 13.35
CA LYS A 42 3.13 -2.66 14.65
C LYS A 42 2.97 -4.11 15.12
N ASP A 43 2.83 -4.30 16.42
CA ASP A 43 2.49 -5.59 17.00
C ASP A 43 1.03 -5.95 16.66
N GLU A 44 0.80 -7.21 16.27
CA GLU A 44 -0.53 -7.71 15.92
C GLU A 44 -1.49 -7.69 17.13
N SER A 45 -0.95 -7.89 18.34
CA SER A 45 -1.72 -7.88 19.58
C SER A 45 -2.32 -6.51 19.96
N MET A 46 -1.88 -5.43 19.30
CA MET A 46 -2.42 -4.09 19.54
C MET A 46 -3.86 -3.91 19.06
N SER A 47 -4.39 -4.81 18.21
CA SER A 47 -5.73 -4.67 17.63
C SER A 47 -6.40 -6.03 17.51
N HIS A 48 -7.70 -6.12 17.81
CA HIS A 48 -8.49 -7.33 17.55
C HIS A 48 -8.88 -7.46 16.08
N VAL A 49 -9.13 -6.34 15.43
CA VAL A 49 -9.48 -6.26 14.00
C VAL A 49 -8.53 -5.33 13.29
N GLU A 50 -8.03 -5.73 12.14
CA GLU A 50 -7.14 -4.93 11.29
C GLU A 50 -7.69 -4.84 9.88
N ILE A 51 -7.73 -3.63 9.33
CA ILE A 51 -8.24 -3.33 8.00
C ILE A 51 -7.21 -2.46 7.28
N ILE A 52 -6.88 -2.83 6.06
CA ILE A 52 -6.17 -1.95 5.12
C ILE A 52 -7.08 -1.62 3.96
N ASN A 53 -7.03 -0.39 3.51
CA ASN A 53 -7.78 0.08 2.36
C ASN A 53 -6.87 0.88 1.44
N ASP A 54 -7.07 0.72 0.15
CA ASP A 54 -6.52 1.62 -0.85
C ASP A 54 -7.47 1.74 -2.03
N ILE A 55 -7.47 2.90 -2.68
CA ILE A 55 -8.27 3.12 -3.89
C ILE A 55 -7.63 2.45 -5.11
N ASN A 56 -6.32 2.22 -5.10
CA ASN A 56 -5.58 1.59 -6.19
C ASN A 56 -5.89 0.09 -6.26
N LEU A 57 -6.70 -0.29 -7.24
CA LEU A 57 -7.12 -1.68 -7.43
C LEU A 57 -5.95 -2.63 -7.73
N ASP A 58 -4.88 -2.18 -8.42
CA ASP A 58 -3.71 -3.04 -8.68
C ASP A 58 -2.99 -3.39 -7.38
N LEU A 59 -2.86 -2.42 -6.48
CA LEU A 59 -2.27 -2.61 -5.16
C LEU A 59 -3.13 -3.55 -4.29
N VAL A 60 -4.44 -3.31 -4.27
CA VAL A 60 -5.38 -4.14 -3.50
C VAL A 60 -5.41 -5.58 -4.05
N THR A 61 -5.38 -5.74 -5.38
CA THR A 61 -5.27 -7.05 -6.02
C THR A 61 -3.97 -7.76 -5.61
N LEU A 62 -2.85 -7.05 -5.59
CA LEU A 62 -1.58 -7.61 -5.11
C LEU A 62 -1.68 -8.10 -3.64
N TYR A 63 -2.25 -7.31 -2.74
CA TYR A 63 -2.46 -7.74 -1.35
C TYR A 63 -3.34 -8.98 -1.25
N ARG A 64 -4.45 -9.02 -2.01
CA ARG A 64 -5.38 -10.17 -2.03
C ARG A 64 -4.72 -11.42 -2.60
N VAL A 65 -3.94 -11.29 -3.67
CA VAL A 65 -3.22 -12.42 -4.29
C VAL A 65 -2.14 -12.96 -3.35
N VAL A 66 -1.33 -12.12 -2.73
CA VAL A 66 -0.33 -12.55 -1.74
C VAL A 66 -1.00 -13.21 -0.53
N LYS A 67 -2.17 -12.72 -0.12
CA LYS A 67 -2.95 -13.32 0.98
C LYS A 67 -3.55 -14.68 0.63
N ASN A 68 -4.08 -14.87 -0.59
CA ASN A 68 -4.94 -16.02 -0.90
C ASN A 68 -4.36 -16.96 -1.96
N HIS A 69 -3.39 -16.53 -2.78
CA HIS A 69 -2.85 -17.23 -3.96
C HIS A 69 -1.32 -17.12 -4.04
N LEU A 70 -0.66 -17.24 -2.89
CA LEU A 70 0.79 -17.00 -2.79
C LEU A 70 1.60 -17.98 -3.66
N GLU A 71 1.22 -19.26 -3.71
CA GLU A 71 1.94 -20.28 -4.47
C GLU A 71 1.93 -19.98 -5.97
N GLU A 72 0.76 -19.63 -6.53
CA GLU A 72 0.61 -19.27 -7.94
C GLU A 72 1.38 -17.98 -8.25
N PHE A 73 1.34 -17.01 -7.34
CA PHE A 73 2.11 -15.77 -7.47
C PHE A 73 3.62 -16.04 -7.53
N ILE A 74 4.17 -16.83 -6.60
CA ILE A 74 5.59 -17.19 -6.57
C ILE A 74 5.96 -18.00 -7.81
N ARG A 75 5.12 -18.94 -8.24
CA ARG A 75 5.38 -19.76 -9.43
C ARG A 75 5.60 -18.92 -10.69
N TYR A 76 4.90 -17.80 -10.83
CA TYR A 76 5.12 -16.87 -11.94
C TYR A 76 6.56 -16.34 -12.00
N PHE A 77 7.16 -16.07 -10.82
CA PHE A 77 8.51 -15.51 -10.75
C PHE A 77 9.63 -16.54 -11.00
N LYS A 78 9.36 -17.84 -11.00
CA LYS A 78 10.38 -18.85 -11.28
C LYS A 78 11.01 -18.69 -12.66
N TRP A 79 10.25 -18.18 -13.62
CA TRP A 79 10.63 -18.11 -15.04
C TRP A 79 10.67 -16.69 -15.59
N ILE A 80 10.46 -15.70 -14.74
CA ILE A 80 10.43 -14.30 -15.16
C ILE A 80 11.86 -13.77 -15.31
N LEU A 81 12.13 -13.07 -16.41
CA LEU A 81 13.42 -12.43 -16.62
C LEU A 81 13.41 -11.00 -16.05
N MET A 82 14.47 -10.62 -15.36
CA MET A 82 14.71 -9.24 -14.97
C MET A 82 15.35 -8.48 -16.14
N ALA A 83 14.54 -8.08 -17.09
CA ALA A 83 14.99 -7.46 -18.34
C ALA A 83 14.17 -6.20 -18.66
N ARG A 84 14.79 -5.27 -19.39
CA ARG A 84 14.12 -4.04 -19.84
C ARG A 84 12.93 -4.37 -20.76
N ASP A 85 13.11 -5.30 -21.70
CA ASP A 85 12.06 -5.65 -22.66
C ASP A 85 10.85 -6.26 -21.94
N GLU A 86 11.07 -7.07 -20.91
CA GLU A 86 10.02 -7.61 -20.08
C GLU A 86 9.30 -6.53 -19.28
N PHE A 87 10.04 -5.54 -18.76
CA PHE A 87 9.47 -4.39 -18.07
C PHE A 87 8.58 -3.55 -19.01
N GLU A 88 9.05 -3.24 -20.21
CA GLU A 88 8.26 -2.48 -21.19
C GLU A 88 7.04 -3.29 -21.66
N ARG A 89 7.16 -4.61 -21.82
CA ARG A 89 6.01 -5.48 -22.10
C ARG A 89 4.95 -5.38 -21.01
N PHE A 90 5.32 -5.57 -19.74
CA PHE A 90 4.39 -5.44 -18.63
C PHE A 90 3.78 -4.04 -18.53
N LYS A 91 4.55 -3.01 -18.82
CA LYS A 91 4.05 -1.63 -18.81
C LYS A 91 2.96 -1.39 -19.86
N CYS A 92 3.08 -2.03 -21.03
CA CYS A 92 2.11 -1.92 -22.13
C CYS A 92 0.85 -2.78 -21.94
N GLU A 93 0.86 -3.76 -21.03
CA GLU A 93 -0.30 -4.60 -20.77
C GLU A 93 -1.43 -3.80 -20.09
N THR A 94 -2.66 -4.02 -20.52
CA THR A 94 -3.87 -3.42 -19.93
C THR A 94 -4.28 -4.23 -18.68
N PRO A 95 -4.24 -3.66 -17.48
CA PRO A 95 -4.51 -4.40 -16.25
C PRO A 95 -5.88 -5.10 -16.22
N GLU A 96 -6.88 -4.50 -16.85
CA GLU A 96 -8.27 -5.00 -16.91
C GLU A 96 -8.42 -6.28 -17.73
N SER A 97 -7.46 -6.58 -18.62
CA SER A 97 -7.44 -7.80 -19.44
C SER A 97 -6.74 -8.97 -18.78
N LEU A 98 -6.13 -8.75 -17.60
CA LEU A 98 -5.35 -9.75 -16.88
C LEU A 98 -6.18 -10.43 -15.80
N THR A 99 -5.85 -11.69 -15.51
CA THR A 99 -6.32 -12.34 -14.28
C THR A 99 -5.72 -11.65 -13.05
N ASP A 100 -6.34 -11.79 -11.88
CA ASP A 100 -5.85 -11.18 -10.64
C ASP A 100 -4.39 -11.55 -10.33
N ILE A 101 -3.99 -12.80 -10.60
CA ILE A 101 -2.61 -13.24 -10.39
C ILE A 101 -1.67 -12.52 -11.37
N GLN A 102 -1.99 -12.47 -12.65
CA GLN A 102 -1.19 -11.78 -13.66
C GLN A 102 -1.09 -10.28 -13.36
N ARG A 103 -2.20 -9.66 -12.98
CA ARG A 103 -2.28 -8.26 -12.59
C ARG A 103 -1.37 -7.97 -11.39
N ALA A 104 -1.42 -8.81 -10.36
CA ALA A 104 -0.57 -8.70 -9.17
C ALA A 104 0.92 -8.88 -9.52
N VAL A 105 1.26 -9.87 -10.35
CA VAL A 105 2.64 -10.11 -10.83
C VAL A 105 3.16 -8.91 -11.59
N ARG A 106 2.40 -8.40 -12.56
CA ARG A 106 2.71 -7.20 -13.34
C ARG A 106 2.98 -6.02 -12.41
N PHE A 107 2.06 -5.71 -11.51
CA PHE A 107 2.17 -4.57 -10.61
C PHE A 107 3.39 -4.68 -9.68
N TYR A 108 3.61 -5.83 -9.08
CA TYR A 108 4.78 -6.08 -8.21
C TYR A 108 6.09 -5.95 -8.98
N TYR A 109 6.17 -6.49 -10.19
CA TYR A 109 7.35 -6.41 -11.05
C TYR A 109 7.70 -4.96 -11.40
N LEU A 110 6.69 -4.18 -11.84
CA LEU A 110 6.86 -2.77 -12.17
C LEU A 110 7.30 -1.93 -10.95
N LEU A 111 6.74 -2.20 -9.77
CA LEU A 111 7.16 -1.52 -8.53
C LEU A 111 8.60 -1.87 -8.12
N LYS A 112 8.99 -3.14 -8.22
CA LYS A 112 10.33 -3.60 -7.79
C LYS A 112 11.43 -3.12 -8.72
N LEU A 113 11.21 -3.07 -10.01
CA LEU A 113 12.21 -2.72 -11.01
C LEU A 113 12.05 -1.29 -11.55
N GLY A 114 10.99 -0.61 -11.19
CA GLY A 114 10.75 0.78 -11.55
C GLY A 114 11.59 1.77 -10.73
N TYR A 115 11.97 2.88 -11.34
CA TYR A 115 12.63 4.00 -10.66
C TYR A 115 11.67 4.62 -9.63
N ALA A 116 12.16 4.77 -8.39
CA ALA A 116 11.44 5.38 -7.28
C ALA A 116 10.04 4.76 -6.99
N ALA A 117 9.79 3.52 -7.46
CA ALA A 117 8.50 2.83 -7.32
C ALA A 117 7.30 3.69 -7.79
N ARG A 118 7.47 4.43 -8.88
CA ARG A 118 6.42 5.26 -9.47
C ARG A 118 5.30 4.40 -10.03
N ILE A 119 4.08 4.77 -9.72
CA ILE A 119 2.86 4.12 -10.24
C ILE A 119 2.54 4.66 -11.64
N LYS A 120 2.55 5.99 -11.78
CA LYS A 120 2.29 6.66 -13.05
C LYS A 120 3.58 6.77 -13.87
N GLY A 121 3.57 6.24 -15.08
CA GLY A 121 4.70 6.28 -16.00
C GLY A 121 5.97 5.62 -15.44
N PRO A 122 5.91 4.37 -14.95
CA PRO A 122 7.09 3.70 -14.41
C PRO A 122 8.18 3.59 -15.48
N SER A 123 9.44 3.81 -15.07
CA SER A 123 10.61 3.65 -15.93
C SER A 123 11.54 2.62 -15.34
N PHE A 124 12.10 1.76 -16.21
CA PHE A 124 13.02 0.72 -15.79
C PHE A 124 14.29 1.32 -15.15
N SER A 125 14.68 0.80 -13.99
CA SER A 125 15.83 1.29 -13.24
C SER A 125 16.85 0.17 -13.02
N ILE A 126 18.09 0.42 -13.46
CA ILE A 126 19.25 -0.42 -13.16
C ILE A 126 20.18 0.37 -12.26
N ALA A 127 20.49 -0.20 -11.10
CA ALA A 127 21.55 0.32 -10.25
C ALA A 127 22.87 -0.39 -10.59
N THR A 128 23.91 0.38 -10.85
CA THR A 128 25.25 -0.15 -11.16
C THR A 128 26.05 -0.51 -9.91
N THR A 129 25.60 -0.04 -8.74
CA THR A 129 26.30 -0.19 -7.45
C THR A 129 25.57 -1.05 -6.43
N SER A 130 24.36 -1.55 -6.76
CA SER A 130 23.58 -2.39 -5.87
C SER A 130 22.91 -3.55 -6.61
N LYS A 131 22.63 -4.63 -5.88
CA LYS A 131 21.88 -5.77 -6.43
C LYS A 131 20.45 -5.36 -6.84
N PRO A 132 19.84 -6.04 -7.81
CA PRO A 132 18.45 -5.83 -8.18
C PRO A 132 17.53 -5.89 -6.96
N ARG A 133 16.52 -5.02 -6.93
CA ARG A 133 15.55 -4.99 -5.82
C ARG A 133 14.62 -6.21 -5.79
N LEU A 134 14.44 -6.86 -6.91
CA LEU A 134 13.72 -8.13 -7.01
C LEU A 134 14.73 -9.27 -6.82
N ASN A 135 14.60 -10.01 -5.71
CA ASN A 135 15.46 -11.14 -5.42
C ASN A 135 14.64 -12.44 -5.52
N LEU A 136 14.75 -13.10 -6.65
CA LEU A 136 14.00 -14.32 -6.94
C LEU A 136 14.33 -15.49 -6.00
N LEU A 137 15.55 -15.50 -5.45
CA LEU A 137 15.98 -16.55 -4.50
C LEU A 137 15.34 -16.40 -3.10
N ARG A 138 14.88 -15.20 -2.76
CA ARG A 138 14.30 -14.89 -1.44
C ARG A 138 12.84 -14.50 -1.49
N ILE A 139 12.25 -14.46 -2.68
CA ILE A 139 10.88 -14.00 -2.86
C ILE A 139 9.89 -14.86 -2.06
N GLU A 140 10.10 -16.18 -2.01
CA GLU A 140 9.27 -17.11 -1.27
C GLU A 140 9.34 -16.86 0.24
N GLU A 141 10.55 -16.71 0.80
CA GLU A 141 10.77 -16.40 2.22
C GLU A 141 10.11 -15.08 2.61
N GLU A 142 10.38 -14.03 1.82
CA GLU A 142 9.86 -12.68 2.08
C GLU A 142 8.33 -12.63 2.03
N LEU A 143 7.73 -13.27 1.03
CA LEU A 143 6.28 -13.23 0.83
C LEU A 143 5.50 -14.21 1.73
N SER A 144 6.11 -15.32 2.16
CA SER A 144 5.49 -16.22 3.15
C SER A 144 5.25 -15.51 4.48
N ALA A 145 6.19 -14.70 4.94
CA ALA A 145 6.00 -13.91 6.15
C ALA A 145 4.88 -12.85 5.98
N VAL A 146 4.79 -12.25 4.79
CA VAL A 146 3.72 -11.29 4.45
C VAL A 146 2.35 -11.99 4.40
N HIS A 147 2.28 -13.16 3.77
CA HIS A 147 1.07 -13.98 3.71
C HIS A 147 0.51 -14.28 5.11
N LEU A 148 1.37 -14.77 6.00
CA LEU A 148 0.98 -15.07 7.38
C LEU A 148 0.49 -13.81 8.10
N ARG A 149 1.17 -12.67 7.93
CA ARG A 149 0.78 -11.39 8.53
C ARG A 149 -0.58 -10.89 8.03
N LEU A 150 -0.87 -11.10 6.74
CA LEU A 150 -2.14 -10.68 6.11
C LEU A 150 -3.31 -11.64 6.39
N ALA A 151 -3.07 -12.84 6.90
CA ALA A 151 -4.10 -13.88 7.04
C ALA A 151 -5.35 -13.40 7.78
N ARG A 152 -5.17 -12.55 8.82
CA ARG A 152 -6.27 -12.01 9.64
C ARG A 152 -6.63 -10.55 9.31
N VAL A 153 -6.02 -9.94 8.29
CA VAL A 153 -6.24 -8.55 7.90
C VAL A 153 -7.35 -8.49 6.85
N TYR A 154 -8.33 -7.63 7.05
CA TYR A 154 -9.32 -7.31 6.01
C TYR A 154 -8.71 -6.35 5.00
N ILE A 155 -9.03 -6.56 3.71
CA ILE A 155 -8.48 -5.78 2.60
C ILE A 155 -9.65 -5.20 1.81
N ASP A 156 -9.86 -3.89 1.95
CA ASP A 156 -10.90 -3.14 1.23
C ASP A 156 -10.31 -2.39 0.02
N ASN A 157 -11.15 -2.14 -0.98
CA ASN A 157 -10.87 -1.25 -2.10
C ASN A 157 -12.03 -0.27 -2.22
N ARG A 158 -11.97 0.78 -1.43
CA ARG A 158 -13.04 1.78 -1.33
C ARG A 158 -12.48 3.18 -1.33
N HIS A 159 -13.33 4.14 -1.68
CA HIS A 159 -13.01 5.55 -1.45
C HIS A 159 -12.84 5.83 0.06
N TYR A 160 -11.90 6.69 0.45
CA TYR A 160 -11.59 6.98 1.85
C TYR A 160 -12.82 7.43 2.67
N ARG A 161 -13.76 8.16 2.05
CA ARG A 161 -15.01 8.61 2.69
C ARG A 161 -15.86 7.43 3.16
N ASP A 162 -15.98 6.43 2.28
CA ASP A 162 -16.78 5.23 2.59
C ASP A 162 -16.13 4.39 3.69
N VAL A 163 -14.79 4.34 3.71
CA VAL A 163 -14.03 3.65 4.76
C VAL A 163 -14.19 4.36 6.09
N LEU A 164 -14.00 5.67 6.13
CA LEU A 164 -14.18 6.46 7.35
C LEU A 164 -15.62 6.31 7.87
N ALA A 165 -16.62 6.50 7.02
CA ALA A 165 -18.03 6.36 7.43
C ALA A 165 -18.38 4.94 7.92
N LYS A 166 -17.84 3.90 7.25
CA LYS A 166 -18.16 2.50 7.57
C LYS A 166 -17.59 2.05 8.91
N TYR A 167 -16.37 2.48 9.22
CA TYR A 167 -15.63 1.98 10.38
C TYR A 167 -15.57 2.98 11.55
N ASP A 168 -16.24 4.13 11.45
CA ASP A 168 -16.25 5.14 12.51
C ASP A 168 -17.03 4.65 13.74
N LYS A 169 -16.27 4.25 14.75
CA LYS A 169 -16.77 3.82 16.07
C LYS A 169 -15.80 4.31 17.15
N PRO A 170 -16.26 4.48 18.40
CA PRO A 170 -15.42 4.98 19.50
C PRO A 170 -14.13 4.18 19.73
N ASP A 171 -14.16 2.87 19.45
CA ASP A 171 -13.03 1.95 19.64
C ASP A 171 -12.21 1.74 18.37
N THR A 172 -12.46 2.51 17.32
CA THR A 172 -11.68 2.46 16.07
C THR A 172 -10.53 3.47 16.11
N PHE A 173 -9.37 3.03 15.67
CA PHE A 173 -8.23 3.89 15.40
C PHE A 173 -7.92 3.91 13.90
N PHE A 174 -7.87 5.10 13.32
CA PHE A 174 -7.54 5.33 11.93
C PHE A 174 -6.10 5.85 11.78
N TYR A 175 -5.32 5.19 10.93
CA TYR A 175 -4.10 5.77 10.40
C TYR A 175 -4.39 6.35 9.01
N ILE A 176 -4.14 7.65 8.85
CA ILE A 176 -4.53 8.43 7.67
C ILE A 176 -3.28 9.04 7.06
N ASP A 177 -2.93 8.59 5.87
CA ASP A 177 -1.74 9.04 5.12
C ASP A 177 -2.15 9.39 3.68
N PRO A 178 -2.90 10.48 3.48
CA PRO A 178 -3.37 10.88 2.17
C PRO A 178 -2.21 11.31 1.27
N PRO A 179 -2.42 11.43 -0.04
CA PRO A 179 -1.49 12.13 -0.92
C PRO A 179 -1.09 13.47 -0.30
N TYR A 180 0.18 13.84 -0.39
CA TYR A 180 0.67 15.10 0.15
C TYR A 180 0.31 16.25 -0.78
N TYR A 181 0.04 17.42 -0.22
CA TYR A 181 -0.28 18.63 -0.97
C TYR A 181 0.81 18.92 -2.01
N GLY A 182 0.39 19.08 -3.27
CA GLY A 182 1.28 19.24 -4.43
C GLY A 182 1.82 17.91 -5.01
N CYS A 183 1.39 16.76 -4.48
CA CYS A 183 1.76 15.43 -4.96
C CYS A 183 0.55 14.55 -5.32
N GLU A 184 -0.64 15.14 -5.46
CA GLU A 184 -1.89 14.42 -5.69
C GLU A 184 -1.83 13.53 -6.93
N ASP A 185 -1.23 14.02 -8.02
CA ASP A 185 -1.11 13.32 -9.31
C ASP A 185 -0.19 12.09 -9.27
N TYR A 186 0.61 11.93 -8.22
CA TYR A 186 1.55 10.80 -8.13
C TYR A 186 0.86 9.44 -7.97
N TYR A 187 -0.37 9.45 -7.46
CA TYR A 187 -1.15 8.24 -7.17
C TYR A 187 -2.15 7.88 -8.28
N GLY A 188 -2.25 8.70 -9.33
CA GLY A 188 -3.16 8.51 -10.46
C GLY A 188 -4.12 9.71 -10.62
N ASP A 189 -4.61 9.87 -11.85
CA ASP A 189 -5.55 10.97 -12.14
C ASP A 189 -6.90 10.68 -11.48
N GLY A 190 -7.47 11.68 -10.81
CA GLY A 190 -8.80 11.58 -10.22
C GLY A 190 -8.90 10.79 -8.91
N VAL A 191 -7.78 10.36 -8.34
CA VAL A 191 -7.74 9.59 -7.09
C VAL A 191 -7.94 10.46 -5.86
N PHE A 192 -7.36 11.67 -5.88
CA PHE A 192 -7.42 12.62 -4.78
C PHE A 192 -7.26 14.04 -5.31
N TYR A 193 -8.13 14.95 -4.91
CA TYR A 193 -8.14 16.34 -5.34
C TYR A 193 -7.82 17.29 -4.17
N ARG A 194 -7.49 18.53 -4.46
CA ARG A 194 -7.30 19.57 -3.42
C ARG A 194 -8.53 19.76 -2.54
N SER A 195 -9.73 19.66 -3.11
CA SER A 195 -10.99 19.69 -2.36
C SER A 195 -11.16 18.56 -1.36
N ASP A 196 -10.42 17.45 -1.53
CA ASP A 196 -10.49 16.31 -0.61
C ASP A 196 -9.84 16.61 0.74
N TYR A 197 -8.90 17.56 0.83
CA TYR A 197 -8.34 17.98 2.12
C TYR A 197 -9.39 18.65 3.00
N GLU A 198 -10.20 19.56 2.44
CA GLU A 198 -11.32 20.18 3.18
C GLU A 198 -12.37 19.15 3.57
N MET A 199 -12.70 18.24 2.67
CA MET A 199 -13.64 17.16 2.95
C MET A 199 -13.12 16.26 4.06
N LEU A 200 -11.84 15.87 4.00
CA LEU A 200 -11.19 15.03 5.02
C LEU A 200 -11.19 15.75 6.38
N ARG A 201 -10.84 17.05 6.42
CA ARG A 201 -10.92 17.87 7.63
C ARG A 201 -12.34 17.86 8.22
N ASN A 202 -13.38 18.04 7.38
CA ASN A 202 -14.75 18.07 7.86
C ASN A 202 -15.20 16.70 8.43
N ILE A 203 -14.78 15.60 7.81
CA ILE A 203 -15.05 14.25 8.31
C ILE A 203 -14.33 14.05 9.66
N LEU A 204 -13.04 14.36 9.72
CA LEU A 204 -12.22 14.15 10.91
C LEU A 204 -12.63 15.03 12.10
N SER A 205 -13.22 16.18 11.85
CA SER A 205 -13.76 17.06 12.91
C SER A 205 -14.98 16.46 13.62
N ASN A 206 -15.66 15.48 13.01
CA ASN A 206 -16.86 14.84 13.53
C ASN A 206 -16.69 13.35 13.81
N ILE A 207 -15.47 12.82 13.65
CA ILE A 207 -15.20 11.38 13.81
C ILE A 207 -15.33 10.96 15.28
N GLN A 208 -15.95 9.79 15.52
CA GLN A 208 -16.08 9.19 16.83
C GLN A 208 -14.81 8.46 17.25
N GLY A 209 -14.16 7.82 16.28
CA GLY A 209 -12.91 7.10 16.47
C GLY A 209 -11.73 8.04 16.71
N LYS A 210 -10.58 7.44 17.00
CA LYS A 210 -9.31 8.15 17.16
C LYS A 210 -8.52 8.08 15.86
N PHE A 211 -7.68 9.08 15.59
CA PHE A 211 -6.84 9.04 14.42
C PHE A 211 -5.45 9.64 14.62
N ILE A 212 -4.51 9.22 13.79
CA ILE A 212 -3.25 9.91 13.52
C ILE A 212 -3.19 10.14 12.01
N MET A 213 -2.94 11.39 11.62
CA MET A 213 -2.74 11.75 10.22
C MET A 213 -1.29 12.18 9.99
N SER A 214 -0.70 11.73 8.89
CA SER A 214 0.58 12.24 8.39
C SER A 214 0.35 13.02 7.11
N ILE A 215 0.85 14.25 7.08
CA ILE A 215 0.73 15.18 5.95
C ILE A 215 1.94 16.10 5.94
N ASN A 216 2.26 16.72 4.78
CA ASN A 216 3.31 17.72 4.71
C ASN A 216 2.88 19.03 5.37
N ASP A 217 3.85 19.70 6.01
CA ASP A 217 3.66 21.00 6.66
C ASP A 217 3.83 22.11 5.61
N VAL A 218 2.71 22.58 5.09
CA VAL A 218 2.64 23.65 4.09
C VAL A 218 1.51 24.63 4.48
N PRO A 219 1.62 25.93 4.10
CA PRO A 219 0.66 26.96 4.52
C PRO A 219 -0.79 26.69 4.08
N GLU A 220 -0.99 25.89 3.04
CA GLU A 220 -2.29 25.56 2.46
C GLU A 220 -3.05 24.46 3.20
N ILE A 221 -2.41 23.76 4.14
CA ILE A 221 -2.97 22.68 4.96
C ILE A 221 -3.12 23.15 6.41
#